data_ee8ddd91070d913d92e444ae6c9c201d
#
_entry.id   ee8ddd91070d913d92e444ae6c9c201d
#
_cell.length_a   1.000
_cell.length_b   1.000
_cell.length_c   1.000
_cell.angle_alpha   90.00
_cell.angle_beta   90.00
_cell.angle_gamma   90.00
#
_symmetry.space_group_name_H-M   'P 1'
#
loop_
_entity.id
_entity.type
_entity.pdbx_description
1 polymer ?
#
loop_
_entity_poly.entity_id
_entity_poly.type
_entity_poly.pdbx_seq_one_letter_code
_entity_poly.pdbx_strand_id
1 'polypeptide(L)'
;TWYWEPYACDNGPGTPVGNFVVSEAQFNTMFPSRNAFYSYSALTSALSSFPGFATTGSDAVRKQEAAAFLANVHHETGGGVHIVEQNTANYPTYCDYGQPFGCPAGQAAYYGRGPIQLSWNYNYKAAGDALGVDLLRNPWLVQNDSVIAWKTALWYWTTQQGPGSMTAHSAMVNQAGFGHTIRAINGWVECDGKNPAQVQSRVTKYQQFTQLLGTSPGGNLYC
;
A
#
# COMPACT_ATOMS: atom_id res chain seq x y z
N THR A 1 11.01 -39.08 -25.02
CA THR A 1 10.97 -37.77 -25.72
C THR A 1 9.98 -36.88 -24.95
N TRP A 2 10.50 -35.93 -24.17
CA TRP A 2 9.69 -34.97 -23.44
C TRP A 2 9.54 -33.74 -24.31
N TYR A 3 8.32 -33.41 -24.71
CA TYR A 3 7.99 -32.17 -25.41
C TYR A 3 7.79 -31.08 -24.34
N TRP A 4 8.59 -30.05 -24.40
CA TRP A 4 8.33 -28.75 -23.75
C TRP A 4 7.37 -27.97 -24.63
N GLU A 5 6.13 -27.79 -24.17
CA GLU A 5 5.27 -26.78 -24.78
C GLU A 5 5.68 -25.40 -24.19
N PRO A 6 5.96 -24.40 -25.03
CA PRO A 6 6.20 -23.06 -24.52
C PRO A 6 4.88 -22.50 -24.00
N TYR A 7 4.85 -22.11 -22.75
CA TYR A 7 3.74 -21.33 -22.21
C TYR A 7 3.64 -20.05 -23.04
N ALA A 8 2.57 -19.92 -23.81
CA ALA A 8 2.21 -18.69 -24.48
C ALA A 8 1.84 -17.68 -23.39
N CYS A 9 2.64 -16.63 -23.24
CA CYS A 9 2.26 -15.46 -22.47
C CYS A 9 1.18 -14.72 -23.26
N ASP A 10 -0.08 -15.01 -22.98
CA ASP A 10 -1.19 -14.25 -23.52
C ASP A 10 -1.39 -13.00 -22.64
N ASN A 11 -0.59 -11.99 -22.91
CA ASN A 11 -0.70 -10.67 -22.31
C ASN A 11 -1.51 -9.75 -23.24
N GLY A 12 -2.75 -10.11 -23.51
CA GLY A 12 -3.68 -9.19 -24.15
C GLY A 12 -3.93 -7.95 -23.29
N PRO A 13 -4.19 -6.77 -23.88
CA PRO A 13 -4.55 -5.59 -23.12
C PRO A 13 -5.75 -5.85 -22.22
N GLY A 14 -5.59 -5.67 -20.91
CA GLY A 14 -6.67 -5.78 -19.94
C GLY A 14 -6.75 -7.10 -19.17
N THR A 15 -5.87 -8.09 -19.44
CA THR A 15 -5.82 -9.33 -18.65
C THR A 15 -4.97 -9.12 -17.39
N PRO A 16 -5.48 -9.44 -16.19
CA PRO A 16 -4.68 -9.39 -14.98
C PRO A 16 -3.48 -10.33 -15.05
N VAL A 17 -2.32 -9.89 -14.56
CA VAL A 17 -1.12 -10.73 -14.46
C VAL A 17 -1.28 -11.71 -13.30
N GLY A 18 -1.17 -13.03 -13.57
CA GLY A 18 -1.43 -14.07 -12.57
C GLY A 18 -2.88 -14.01 -12.09
N ASN A 19 -3.08 -14.00 -10.75
CA ASN A 19 -4.40 -13.94 -10.12
C ASN A 19 -4.77 -12.52 -9.61
N PHE A 20 -4.00 -11.50 -9.94
CA PHE A 20 -4.28 -10.15 -9.49
C PHE A 20 -5.49 -9.56 -10.21
N VAL A 21 -6.47 -9.06 -9.45
CA VAL A 21 -7.75 -8.58 -9.97
C VAL A 21 -7.66 -7.23 -10.71
N VAL A 22 -6.52 -6.54 -10.61
CA VAL A 22 -6.26 -5.29 -11.31
C VAL A 22 -5.31 -5.55 -12.46
N SER A 23 -5.75 -5.28 -13.68
CA SER A 23 -4.91 -5.39 -14.86
C SER A 23 -3.92 -4.22 -14.96
N GLU A 24 -2.88 -4.38 -15.78
CA GLU A 24 -1.94 -3.29 -16.05
C GLU A 24 -2.65 -2.07 -16.65
N ALA A 25 -3.59 -2.28 -17.58
CA ALA A 25 -4.37 -1.19 -18.17
C ALA A 25 -5.19 -0.44 -17.12
N GLN A 26 -5.83 -1.16 -16.20
CA GLN A 26 -6.57 -0.53 -15.09
C GLN A 26 -5.63 0.22 -14.15
N PHE A 27 -4.48 -0.35 -13.81
CA PHE A 27 -3.47 0.32 -13.00
C PHE A 27 -2.96 1.61 -13.67
N ASN A 28 -2.73 1.58 -14.98
CA ASN A 28 -2.35 2.77 -15.75
C ASN A 28 -3.43 3.85 -15.72
N THR A 29 -4.70 3.47 -15.75
CA THR A 29 -5.82 4.39 -15.60
C THR A 29 -5.90 4.99 -14.20
N MET A 30 -5.61 4.19 -13.17
CA MET A 30 -5.60 4.65 -11.77
C MET A 30 -4.47 5.65 -11.49
N PHE A 31 -3.31 5.48 -12.12
CA PHE A 31 -2.10 6.26 -11.87
C PHE A 31 -1.49 6.79 -13.17
N PRO A 32 -2.20 7.65 -13.90
CA PRO A 32 -1.76 8.08 -15.24
C PRO A 32 -0.49 8.92 -15.24
N SER A 33 -0.19 9.59 -14.14
CA SER A 33 0.96 10.50 -14.00
C SER A 33 2.01 9.98 -13.02
N ARG A 34 2.01 8.69 -12.71
CA ARG A 34 2.90 8.11 -11.72
C ARG A 34 4.36 8.19 -12.12
N ASN A 35 5.23 8.24 -11.11
CA ASN A 35 6.65 8.01 -11.27
C ASN A 35 6.89 6.57 -11.75
N ALA A 36 7.85 6.39 -12.66
CA ALA A 36 8.21 5.08 -13.19
C ALA A 36 8.66 4.08 -12.09
N PHE A 37 9.10 4.58 -10.94
CA PHE A 37 9.41 3.79 -9.76
C PHE A 37 8.20 2.92 -9.32
N TYR A 38 6.98 3.45 -9.38
CA TYR A 38 5.76 2.73 -9.06
C TYR A 38 5.24 1.94 -10.26
N SER A 39 6.02 0.96 -10.71
CA SER A 39 5.66 0.14 -11.85
C SER A 39 4.67 -0.97 -11.47
N TYR A 40 3.84 -1.36 -12.43
CA TYR A 40 2.95 -2.51 -12.27
C TYR A 40 3.74 -3.82 -12.09
N SER A 41 4.84 -3.99 -12.80
CA SER A 41 5.67 -5.19 -12.65
C SER A 41 6.30 -5.31 -11.26
N ALA A 42 6.71 -4.20 -10.64
CA ALA A 42 7.22 -4.22 -9.27
C ALA A 42 6.12 -4.57 -8.26
N LEU A 43 4.91 -4.02 -8.45
CA LEU A 43 3.75 -4.38 -7.61
C LEU A 43 3.44 -5.88 -7.72
N THR A 44 3.31 -6.41 -8.92
CA THR A 44 2.99 -7.84 -9.11
C THR A 44 4.10 -8.76 -8.60
N SER A 45 5.36 -8.37 -8.72
CA SER A 45 6.48 -9.08 -8.10
C SER A 45 6.37 -9.10 -6.57
N ALA A 46 6.00 -7.98 -5.97
CA ALA A 46 5.82 -7.87 -4.53
C ALA A 46 4.66 -8.74 -4.02
N LEU A 47 3.58 -8.87 -4.81
CA LEU A 47 2.40 -9.65 -4.46
C LEU A 47 2.70 -11.13 -4.23
N SER A 48 3.74 -11.68 -4.83
CA SER A 48 4.14 -13.08 -4.63
C SER A 48 4.49 -13.40 -3.16
N SER A 49 4.90 -12.40 -2.40
CA SER A 49 5.19 -12.53 -0.96
C SER A 49 3.95 -12.33 -0.07
N PHE A 50 2.81 -11.95 -0.65
CA PHE A 50 1.57 -11.68 0.08
C PHE A 50 0.38 -12.37 -0.60
N PRO A 51 0.35 -13.72 -0.60
CA PRO A 51 -0.63 -14.48 -1.40
C PRO A 51 -2.07 -14.31 -0.93
N GLY A 52 -2.31 -13.83 0.30
CA GLY A 52 -3.64 -13.53 0.81
C GLY A 52 -4.21 -12.17 0.41
N PHE A 53 -3.39 -11.28 -0.16
CA PHE A 53 -3.84 -9.96 -0.56
C PHE A 53 -4.67 -10.01 -1.85
N ALA A 54 -5.87 -9.42 -1.81
CA ALA A 54 -6.81 -9.34 -2.94
C ALA A 54 -7.14 -10.71 -3.58
N THR A 55 -7.04 -11.77 -2.80
CA THR A 55 -7.33 -13.14 -3.22
C THR A 55 -8.33 -13.84 -2.31
N THR A 56 -8.84 -13.15 -1.29
CA THR A 56 -9.72 -13.72 -0.27
C THR A 56 -11.17 -13.29 -0.52
N GLY A 57 -12.08 -14.24 -0.39
CA GLY A 57 -13.51 -13.98 -0.53
C GLY A 57 -14.01 -13.99 -1.97
N SER A 58 -15.15 -13.35 -2.19
CA SER A 58 -15.79 -13.24 -3.51
C SER A 58 -14.97 -12.33 -4.45
N ASP A 59 -15.29 -12.38 -5.73
CA ASP A 59 -14.70 -11.47 -6.73
C ASP A 59 -14.89 -10.00 -6.33
N ALA A 60 -16.06 -9.63 -5.82
CA ALA A 60 -16.35 -8.28 -5.34
C ALA A 60 -15.42 -7.89 -4.17
N VAL A 61 -15.21 -8.77 -3.20
CA VAL A 61 -14.34 -8.51 -2.05
C VAL A 61 -12.89 -8.36 -2.46
N ARG A 62 -12.40 -9.20 -3.37
CA ARG A 62 -11.04 -9.09 -3.91
C ARG A 62 -10.80 -7.76 -4.61
N LYS A 63 -11.75 -7.32 -5.43
CA LYS A 63 -11.71 -6.02 -6.11
C LYS A 63 -11.79 -4.87 -5.12
N GLN A 64 -12.63 -4.97 -4.10
CA GLN A 64 -12.73 -3.96 -3.05
C GLN A 64 -11.41 -3.82 -2.28
N GLU A 65 -10.76 -4.91 -1.92
CA GLU A 65 -9.47 -4.85 -1.23
C GLU A 65 -8.40 -4.19 -2.10
N ALA A 66 -8.28 -4.60 -3.36
CA ALA A 66 -7.32 -4.01 -4.29
C ALA A 66 -7.59 -2.50 -4.51
N ALA A 67 -8.85 -2.12 -4.71
CA ALA A 67 -9.25 -0.73 -4.84
C ALA A 67 -8.95 0.09 -3.59
N ALA A 68 -9.19 -0.46 -2.40
CA ALA A 68 -8.94 0.20 -1.13
C ALA A 68 -7.45 0.44 -0.90
N PHE A 69 -6.62 -0.54 -1.17
CA PHE A 69 -5.16 -0.42 -1.08
C PHE A 69 -4.65 0.66 -2.05
N LEU A 70 -5.03 0.57 -3.32
CA LEU A 70 -4.55 1.50 -4.34
C LEU A 70 -5.10 2.93 -4.15
N ALA A 71 -6.31 3.08 -3.60
CA ALA A 71 -6.85 4.40 -3.24
C ALA A 71 -6.03 5.07 -2.13
N ASN A 72 -5.66 4.32 -1.10
CA ASN A 72 -4.79 4.83 -0.04
C ASN A 72 -3.39 5.16 -0.57
N VAL A 73 -2.82 4.31 -1.42
CA VAL A 73 -1.53 4.57 -2.10
C VAL A 73 -1.63 5.86 -2.94
N HIS A 74 -2.70 6.03 -3.69
CA HIS A 74 -2.90 7.24 -4.49
C HIS A 74 -2.90 8.49 -3.62
N HIS A 75 -3.61 8.46 -2.51
CA HIS A 75 -3.65 9.59 -1.57
C HIS A 75 -2.27 9.86 -0.96
N GLU A 76 -1.58 8.83 -0.48
CA GLU A 76 -0.28 8.97 0.19
C GLU A 76 0.82 9.51 -0.72
N THR A 77 0.74 9.22 -2.01
CA THR A 77 1.81 9.50 -2.97
C THR A 77 1.47 10.62 -3.96
N GLY A 78 0.32 11.29 -3.79
CA GLY A 78 -0.13 12.30 -4.75
C GLY A 78 -0.34 11.72 -6.15
N GLY A 79 -0.97 10.54 -6.24
CA GLY A 79 -1.21 9.87 -7.51
C GLY A 79 -0.02 9.05 -8.03
N GLY A 80 0.83 8.58 -7.12
CA GLY A 80 2.04 7.83 -7.48
C GLY A 80 3.21 8.72 -7.92
N VAL A 81 3.15 10.01 -7.63
CA VAL A 81 4.20 10.98 -8.02
C VAL A 81 5.35 10.99 -7.02
N HIS A 82 5.03 10.95 -5.72
CA HIS A 82 6.00 11.12 -4.66
C HIS A 82 6.48 9.77 -4.10
N ILE A 83 7.79 9.58 -4.05
CA ILE A 83 8.41 8.41 -3.45
C ILE A 83 8.74 8.69 -1.99
N VAL A 84 9.20 9.89 -1.67
CA VAL A 84 9.59 10.32 -0.33
C VAL A 84 8.70 11.47 0.15
N GLU A 85 8.58 11.61 1.46
CA GLU A 85 7.85 12.69 2.10
C GLU A 85 8.36 14.06 1.62
N GLN A 86 7.43 14.92 1.20
CA GLN A 86 7.78 16.20 0.59
C GLN A 86 8.19 17.26 1.61
N ASN A 87 7.65 17.22 2.83
CA ASN A 87 7.97 18.18 3.87
C ASN A 87 9.22 17.74 4.64
N THR A 88 10.38 18.20 4.21
CA THR A 88 11.66 17.86 4.82
C THR A 88 11.80 18.36 6.26
N ALA A 89 11.01 19.34 6.69
CA ALA A 89 10.98 19.81 8.07
C ALA A 89 10.48 18.73 9.05
N ASN A 90 9.70 17.75 8.57
CA ASN A 90 9.22 16.64 9.38
C ASN A 90 10.25 15.52 9.58
N TYR A 91 11.34 15.49 8.82
CA TYR A 91 12.26 14.35 8.82
C TYR A 91 12.81 13.98 10.21
N PRO A 92 13.14 14.91 11.11
CA PRO A 92 13.61 14.56 12.45
C PRO A 92 12.54 14.00 13.39
N THR A 93 11.26 14.04 12.99
CA THR A 93 10.12 13.65 13.84
C THR A 93 10.04 12.15 14.10
N TYR A 94 10.53 11.33 13.18
CA TYR A 94 10.19 9.91 13.08
C TYR A 94 11.20 8.98 13.79
N CYS A 95 11.99 9.50 14.70
CA CYS A 95 12.89 8.70 15.51
C CYS A 95 12.31 8.56 16.92
N ASP A 96 11.87 7.36 17.27
CA ASP A 96 11.48 7.02 18.63
C ASP A 96 12.70 6.49 19.37
N TYR A 97 13.31 7.33 20.18
CA TYR A 97 14.47 6.99 21.00
C TYR A 97 14.16 6.02 22.15
N GLY A 98 12.89 5.81 22.48
CA GLY A 98 12.44 4.83 23.46
C GLY A 98 12.60 3.38 23.01
N GLN A 99 12.80 3.17 21.71
CA GLN A 99 13.04 1.83 21.17
C GLN A 99 14.48 1.38 21.45
N PRO A 100 14.70 0.10 21.86
CA PRO A 100 16.04 -0.37 22.25
C PRO A 100 17.05 -0.37 21.09
N PHE A 101 16.59 -0.47 19.85
CA PHE A 101 17.44 -0.44 18.65
C PHE A 101 17.77 0.98 18.17
N GLY A 102 17.09 1.99 18.69
CA GLY A 102 17.33 3.39 18.36
C GLY A 102 17.14 3.75 16.88
N CYS A 103 17.94 4.69 16.42
CA CYS A 103 17.90 5.22 15.05
C CYS A 103 19.31 5.17 14.42
N PRO A 104 19.82 3.97 14.09
CA PRO A 104 21.21 3.83 13.63
C PRO A 104 21.51 4.52 12.29
N ALA A 105 20.50 4.75 11.44
CA ALA A 105 20.69 5.50 10.19
C ALA A 105 20.69 7.02 10.38
N GLY A 106 20.33 7.50 11.57
CA GLY A 106 20.24 8.91 11.93
C GLY A 106 18.82 9.32 12.30
N GLN A 107 18.70 10.35 13.11
CA GLN A 107 17.42 10.87 13.59
C GLN A 107 16.49 11.26 12.46
N ALA A 108 16.99 11.83 11.39
CA ALA A 108 16.23 12.34 10.25
C ALA A 108 16.05 11.32 9.11
N ALA A 109 16.29 10.03 9.37
CA ALA A 109 16.35 9.02 8.31
C ALA A 109 15.07 8.21 8.13
N TYR A 110 14.08 8.33 9.03
CA TYR A 110 12.92 7.43 9.06
C TYR A 110 11.62 8.10 8.62
N TYR A 111 11.74 9.06 7.74
CA TYR A 111 10.61 9.76 7.11
C TYR A 111 9.86 8.86 6.13
N GLY A 112 8.68 9.33 5.70
CA GLY A 112 7.80 8.60 4.81
C GLY A 112 8.44 8.23 3.48
N ARG A 113 8.40 6.93 3.12
CA ARG A 113 8.90 6.40 1.86
C ARG A 113 7.94 5.37 1.27
N GLY A 114 7.87 5.37 -0.04
CA GLY A 114 7.17 4.35 -0.80
C GLY A 114 5.66 4.52 -0.86
N PRO A 115 4.93 3.48 -1.31
CA PRO A 115 3.51 3.59 -1.66
C PRO A 115 2.60 3.94 -0.49
N ILE A 116 2.95 3.52 0.73
CA ILE A 116 2.17 3.79 1.94
C ILE A 116 2.84 4.83 2.84
N GLN A 117 3.94 5.44 2.39
CA GLN A 117 4.71 6.41 3.17
C GLN A 117 5.13 5.85 4.53
N LEU A 118 5.77 4.68 4.51
CA LEU A 118 6.29 4.02 5.71
C LEU A 118 7.16 5.01 6.50
N SER A 119 6.86 5.20 7.78
CA SER A 119 7.53 6.15 8.67
C SER A 119 7.81 5.51 10.01
N TRP A 120 8.73 6.09 10.80
CA TRP A 120 9.18 5.68 12.12
C TRP A 120 10.18 4.52 12.12
N ASN A 121 11.22 4.67 12.91
CA ASN A 121 12.27 3.65 13.06
C ASN A 121 11.71 2.26 13.41
N TYR A 122 10.72 2.17 14.29
CA TYR A 122 10.13 0.89 14.67
C TYR A 122 9.38 0.22 13.51
N ASN A 123 8.76 0.98 12.62
CA ASN A 123 8.11 0.42 11.43
C ASN A 123 9.13 -0.04 10.39
N TYR A 124 10.21 0.71 10.17
CA TYR A 124 11.30 0.26 9.30
C TYR A 124 11.92 -1.03 9.82
N LYS A 125 12.14 -1.13 11.14
CA LYS A 125 12.66 -2.36 11.75
C LYS A 125 11.72 -3.54 11.56
N ALA A 126 10.45 -3.36 11.90
CA ALA A 126 9.46 -4.44 11.83
C ALA A 126 9.23 -4.91 10.39
N ALA A 127 9.12 -3.98 9.44
CA ALA A 127 9.02 -4.32 8.02
C ALA A 127 10.28 -5.05 7.53
N GLY A 128 11.45 -4.56 7.91
CA GLY A 128 12.72 -5.19 7.56
C GLY A 128 12.84 -6.61 8.10
N ASP A 129 12.47 -6.84 9.35
CA ASP A 129 12.48 -8.17 9.96
C ASP A 129 11.54 -9.12 9.22
N ALA A 130 10.35 -8.65 8.85
CA ALA A 130 9.36 -9.44 8.11
C ALA A 130 9.82 -9.77 6.69
N LEU A 131 10.51 -8.84 6.03
CA LEU A 131 10.94 -8.99 4.63
C LEU A 131 12.34 -9.60 4.49
N GLY A 132 13.07 -9.79 5.59
CA GLY A 132 14.43 -10.30 5.56
C GLY A 132 15.45 -9.30 5.01
N VAL A 133 15.21 -8.01 5.18
CA VAL A 133 16.06 -6.90 4.71
C VAL A 133 16.29 -5.93 5.87
N ASP A 134 17.53 -5.49 6.10
CA ASP A 134 17.83 -4.55 7.18
C ASP A 134 17.42 -3.11 6.80
N LEU A 135 16.12 -2.82 6.94
CA LEU A 135 15.57 -1.49 6.68
C LEU A 135 15.84 -0.50 7.81
N LEU A 136 16.15 -0.99 9.00
CA LEU A 136 16.51 -0.11 10.10
C LEU A 136 17.82 0.64 9.85
N ARG A 137 18.83 -0.06 9.34
CA ARG A 137 20.12 0.54 8.98
C ARG A 137 20.15 1.08 7.56
N ASN A 138 19.28 0.60 6.67
CA ASN A 138 19.24 0.97 5.26
C ASN A 138 17.82 1.41 4.85
N PRO A 139 17.25 2.45 5.48
CA PRO A 139 15.86 2.87 5.18
C PRO A 139 15.69 3.38 3.74
N TRP A 140 16.74 3.90 3.13
CA TRP A 140 16.73 4.38 1.73
C TRP A 140 16.46 3.30 0.70
N LEU A 141 16.55 2.02 1.05
CA LEU A 141 16.14 0.93 0.16
C LEU A 141 14.65 1.04 -0.23
N VAL A 142 13.82 1.59 0.64
CA VAL A 142 12.39 1.79 0.35
C VAL A 142 12.16 2.87 -0.74
N GLN A 143 13.12 3.75 -0.97
CA GLN A 143 13.06 4.74 -2.04
C GLN A 143 13.88 4.37 -3.29
N ASN A 144 14.75 3.36 -3.19
CA ASN A 144 15.65 2.96 -4.26
C ASN A 144 15.27 1.63 -4.92
N ASP A 145 14.54 0.77 -4.20
CA ASP A 145 14.08 -0.53 -4.70
C ASP A 145 12.55 -0.57 -4.71
N SER A 146 11.97 -0.55 -5.91
CA SER A 146 10.53 -0.47 -6.07
C SER A 146 9.79 -1.73 -5.59
N VAL A 147 10.39 -2.90 -5.69
CA VAL A 147 9.78 -4.15 -5.17
C VAL A 147 9.77 -4.12 -3.65
N ILE A 148 10.86 -3.72 -3.00
CA ILE A 148 10.91 -3.53 -1.54
C ILE A 148 9.88 -2.47 -1.11
N ALA A 149 9.77 -1.36 -1.84
CA ALA A 149 8.79 -0.32 -1.54
C ALA A 149 7.36 -0.86 -1.53
N TRP A 150 6.95 -1.60 -2.57
CA TRP A 150 5.63 -2.23 -2.61
C TRP A 150 5.45 -3.29 -1.51
N LYS A 151 6.48 -4.06 -1.19
CA LYS A 151 6.42 -5.04 -0.09
C LYS A 151 6.21 -4.38 1.26
N THR A 152 6.83 -3.22 1.53
CA THR A 152 6.57 -2.49 2.79
C THR A 152 5.12 -2.05 2.90
N ALA A 153 4.52 -1.59 1.81
CA ALA A 153 3.12 -1.20 1.77
C ALA A 153 2.19 -2.39 2.01
N LEU A 154 2.44 -3.52 1.36
CA LEU A 154 1.66 -4.74 1.53
C LEU A 154 1.85 -5.34 2.94
N TRP A 155 3.05 -5.29 3.48
CA TRP A 155 3.31 -5.68 4.86
C TRP A 155 2.48 -4.86 5.84
N TYR A 156 2.48 -3.53 5.70
CA TYR A 156 1.68 -2.67 6.58
C TYR A 156 0.19 -2.99 6.45
N TRP A 157 -0.30 -3.08 5.23
CA TRP A 157 -1.70 -3.35 4.93
C TRP A 157 -2.21 -4.65 5.53
N THR A 158 -1.39 -5.70 5.49
CA THR A 158 -1.80 -7.06 5.91
C THR A 158 -1.52 -7.36 7.38
N THR A 159 -0.62 -6.62 8.04
CA THR A 159 -0.13 -6.99 9.37
C THR A 159 -0.30 -5.91 10.44
N GLN A 160 -0.43 -4.64 10.08
CA GLN A 160 -0.44 -3.54 11.03
C GLN A 160 -1.83 -2.96 11.25
N GLN A 161 -2.22 -2.82 12.52
CA GLN A 161 -3.47 -2.16 12.90
C GLN A 161 -3.34 -0.64 12.97
N GLY A 162 -2.11 -0.14 13.13
CA GLY A 162 -1.87 1.28 13.38
C GLY A 162 -2.69 1.80 14.55
N PRO A 163 -3.30 2.99 14.43
CA PRO A 163 -4.20 3.51 15.45
C PRO A 163 -5.61 2.89 15.42
N GLY A 164 -5.85 1.94 14.53
CA GLY A 164 -7.14 1.24 14.41
C GLY A 164 -7.24 0.02 15.33
N SER A 165 -8.34 -0.71 15.18
CA SER A 165 -8.65 -1.94 15.92
C SER A 165 -8.47 -3.20 15.09
N MET A 166 -8.16 -3.06 13.80
CA MET A 166 -7.97 -4.15 12.86
C MET A 166 -7.00 -3.73 11.77
N THR A 167 -6.40 -4.71 11.07
CA THR A 167 -5.61 -4.41 9.87
C THR A 167 -6.51 -3.94 8.74
N ALA A 168 -5.96 -3.18 7.80
CA ALA A 168 -6.69 -2.78 6.60
C ALA A 168 -7.15 -3.99 5.79
N HIS A 169 -6.31 -5.03 5.68
CA HIS A 169 -6.68 -6.30 5.03
C HIS A 169 -7.93 -6.91 5.69
N SER A 170 -7.92 -7.07 7.00
CA SER A 170 -9.06 -7.61 7.75
C SER A 170 -10.32 -6.76 7.57
N ALA A 171 -10.19 -5.44 7.56
CA ALA A 171 -11.31 -4.52 7.35
C ALA A 171 -12.02 -4.77 6.02
N MET A 172 -11.26 -5.02 4.96
CA MET A 172 -11.83 -5.25 3.64
C MET A 172 -12.34 -6.69 3.47
N VAL A 173 -11.60 -7.68 3.89
CA VAL A 173 -11.97 -9.09 3.76
C VAL A 173 -13.21 -9.45 4.58
N ASN A 174 -13.33 -8.88 5.78
CA ASN A 174 -14.46 -9.10 6.68
C ASN A 174 -15.58 -8.06 6.49
N GLN A 175 -15.45 -7.17 5.51
CA GLN A 175 -16.45 -6.16 5.16
C GLN A 175 -16.77 -5.17 6.30
N ALA A 176 -15.81 -4.89 7.17
CA ALA A 176 -15.94 -3.83 8.17
C ALA A 176 -16.02 -2.43 7.53
N GLY A 177 -15.43 -2.28 6.34
CA GLY A 177 -15.56 -1.10 5.50
C GLY A 177 -14.28 -0.28 5.32
N PHE A 178 -14.28 0.52 4.26
CA PHE A 178 -13.13 1.31 3.84
C PHE A 178 -12.63 2.28 4.92
N GLY A 179 -13.51 2.87 5.71
CA GLY A 179 -13.14 3.79 6.79
C GLY A 179 -12.16 3.19 7.79
N HIS A 180 -12.23 1.89 8.05
CA HIS A 180 -11.27 1.20 8.92
C HIS A 180 -9.87 1.13 8.32
N THR A 181 -9.73 1.15 6.99
CA THR A 181 -8.40 1.21 6.35
C THR A 181 -7.74 2.56 6.56
N ILE A 182 -8.51 3.63 6.51
CA ILE A 182 -8.02 4.99 6.82
C ILE A 182 -7.56 5.05 8.27
N ARG A 183 -8.37 4.49 9.18
CA ARG A 183 -8.05 4.46 10.61
C ARG A 183 -6.75 3.70 10.88
N ALA A 184 -6.54 2.56 10.22
CA ALA A 184 -5.31 1.78 10.37
C ALA A 184 -4.07 2.52 9.86
N ILE A 185 -4.20 3.32 8.81
CA ILE A 185 -3.07 4.02 8.19
C ILE A 185 -2.77 5.34 8.90
N ASN A 186 -3.78 6.19 9.12
CA ASN A 186 -3.57 7.55 9.60
C ASN A 186 -4.71 8.09 10.48
N GLY A 187 -5.37 7.20 11.23
CA GLY A 187 -6.53 7.54 12.05
C GLY A 187 -6.28 8.62 13.11
N TRP A 188 -5.08 8.68 13.68
CA TRP A 188 -4.69 9.71 14.65
C TRP A 188 -4.84 11.13 14.11
N VAL A 189 -4.62 11.32 12.81
CA VAL A 189 -4.57 12.63 12.16
C VAL A 189 -5.86 12.93 11.42
N GLU A 190 -6.53 11.91 10.86
CA GLU A 190 -7.61 12.11 9.89
C GLU A 190 -9.00 11.79 10.43
N CYS A 191 -9.14 10.73 11.24
CA CYS A 191 -10.44 10.21 11.65
C CYS A 191 -11.10 11.04 12.77
N ASP A 192 -12.38 10.75 13.03
CA ASP A 192 -13.16 11.35 14.12
C ASP A 192 -13.28 12.88 14.02
N GLY A 193 -13.44 13.35 12.79
CA GLY A 193 -13.63 14.78 12.50
C GLY A 193 -12.34 15.62 12.50
N LYS A 194 -11.17 14.99 12.66
CA LYS A 194 -9.92 15.74 12.75
C LYS A 194 -9.48 16.32 11.39
N ASN A 195 -9.66 15.57 10.31
CA ASN A 195 -9.34 16.06 8.97
C ASN A 195 -10.28 15.46 7.92
N PRO A 196 -11.52 15.93 7.85
CA PRO A 196 -12.54 15.37 6.95
C PRO A 196 -12.19 15.50 5.47
N ALA A 197 -11.42 16.52 5.09
CA ALA A 197 -10.99 16.70 3.69
C ALA A 197 -10.06 15.58 3.23
N GLN A 198 -9.13 15.14 4.08
CA GLN A 198 -8.23 14.03 3.78
C GLN A 198 -9.00 12.69 3.70
N VAL A 199 -9.92 12.45 4.64
CA VAL A 199 -10.81 11.30 4.61
C VAL A 199 -11.60 11.27 3.30
N GLN A 200 -12.21 12.39 2.92
CA GLN A 200 -12.99 12.49 1.69
C GLN A 200 -12.14 12.23 0.44
N SER A 201 -10.91 12.70 0.41
CA SER A 201 -9.97 12.45 -0.69
C SER A 201 -9.74 10.95 -0.90
N ARG A 202 -9.51 10.20 0.18
CA ARG A 202 -9.34 8.75 0.13
C ARG A 202 -10.63 8.05 -0.32
N VAL A 203 -11.76 8.42 0.25
CA VAL A 203 -13.07 7.83 -0.07
C VAL A 203 -13.45 8.06 -1.53
N THR A 204 -13.29 9.27 -2.03
CA THR A 204 -13.58 9.59 -3.43
C THR A 204 -12.74 8.73 -4.38
N LYS A 205 -11.47 8.57 -4.08
CA LYS A 205 -10.57 7.75 -4.89
C LYS A 205 -10.96 6.27 -4.84
N TYR A 206 -11.31 5.77 -3.67
CA TYR A 206 -11.81 4.41 -3.51
C TYR A 206 -13.07 4.14 -4.35
N GLN A 207 -14.04 5.07 -4.30
CA GLN A 207 -15.26 4.96 -5.11
C GLN A 207 -14.95 4.94 -6.61
N GLN A 208 -14.02 5.78 -7.07
CA GLN A 208 -13.59 5.78 -8.46
C GLN A 208 -12.94 4.44 -8.86
N PHE A 209 -12.11 3.88 -8.00
CA PHE A 209 -11.39 2.64 -8.29
C PHE A 209 -12.31 1.43 -8.25
N THR A 210 -13.25 1.36 -7.33
CA THR A 210 -14.27 0.30 -7.33
C THR A 210 -15.15 0.36 -8.58
N GLN A 211 -15.53 1.55 -9.02
CA GLN A 211 -16.27 1.73 -10.26
C GLN A 211 -15.46 1.24 -11.47
N LEU A 212 -14.18 1.58 -11.55
CA LEU A 212 -13.27 1.12 -12.60
C LEU A 212 -13.18 -0.40 -12.65
N LEU A 213 -13.14 -1.05 -11.48
CA LEU A 213 -13.06 -2.51 -11.37
C LEU A 213 -14.43 -3.21 -11.52
N GLY A 214 -15.51 -2.46 -11.63
CA GLY A 214 -16.85 -3.02 -11.82
C GLY A 214 -17.45 -3.64 -10.56
N THR A 215 -17.17 -3.07 -9.40
CA THR A 215 -17.73 -3.50 -8.11
C THR A 215 -18.29 -2.32 -7.32
N SER A 216 -19.16 -2.60 -6.35
CA SER A 216 -19.64 -1.57 -5.42
C SER A 216 -18.57 -1.25 -4.37
N PRO A 217 -18.59 -0.05 -3.76
CA PRO A 217 -17.65 0.30 -2.70
C PRO A 217 -17.95 -0.36 -1.34
N GLY A 218 -19.13 -0.95 -1.17
CA GLY A 218 -19.59 -1.43 0.14
C GLY A 218 -19.98 -0.30 1.09
N GLY A 219 -20.18 -0.64 2.37
CA GLY A 219 -20.58 0.30 3.41
C GLY A 219 -19.39 0.84 4.23
N ASN A 220 -19.71 1.70 5.22
CA ASN A 220 -18.75 2.25 6.20
C ASN A 220 -17.50 2.86 5.55
N LEU A 221 -17.71 3.80 4.63
CA LEU A 221 -16.64 4.40 3.84
C LEU A 221 -15.80 5.40 4.64
N TYR A 222 -16.38 6.03 5.66
CA TYR A 222 -15.76 7.11 6.43
C TYR A 222 -15.32 6.63 7.82
N CYS A 223 -14.48 7.43 8.44
CA CYS A 223 -14.05 7.18 9.83
C CYS A 223 -14.21 8.39 10.76
#